data_efc305c2a3d23ba803e3d1048768b595
#
_entry.id   efc305c2a3d23ba803e3d1048768b595
#
_cell.length_a   1.000
_cell.length_b   1.000
_cell.length_c   1.000
_cell.angle_alpha   90.00
_cell.angle_beta   90.00
_cell.angle_gamma   90.00
#
_symmetry.space_group_name_H-M   'P 1'
#
loop_
_entity.id
_entity.type
_entity.pdbx_description
1 polymer ?
#
loop_
_entity_poly.entity_id
_entity_poly.type
_entity_poly.pdbx_seq_one_letter_code
_entity_poly.pdbx_strand_id
1 'polypeptide(L)'
;MSPTEKKVALVTGSSSGIGAAIARMLHEQGWRVVLNGYRDADAGNALAAELRGSLYIDADVSRYADASRLVEEAVAATGRLDALINNAGVARRIPHHDLDAVDDEFWDFVMAVNLKGPWNMAKAARGHLAKSRGQIVNTGSIAGTTAVGSSIPYSVSKAGVLHLTRLLAKALGPEIRVNAVAPGYIETPLTRDWQALREHVETHAPARRLGVPDDVARVVVGLLSMDYVTGVVVPVDGGLSLL
;
A
#
# COMPACT_ATOMS: atom_id res chain seq x y z
N MET A 1 -19.24 -12.73 -18.69
CA MET A 1 -19.34 -11.49 -17.89
C MET A 1 -20.03 -10.44 -18.75
N SER A 2 -21.06 -9.82 -18.24
CA SER A 2 -21.70 -8.69 -18.94
C SER A 2 -20.66 -7.56 -19.15
N PRO A 3 -20.62 -6.88 -20.32
CA PRO A 3 -19.61 -5.87 -20.64
C PRO A 3 -19.67 -4.58 -19.80
N THR A 4 -20.52 -4.52 -18.78
CA THR A 4 -20.89 -3.29 -18.07
C THR A 4 -20.48 -3.23 -16.60
N GLU A 5 -19.93 -4.28 -16.01
CA GLU A 5 -19.57 -4.27 -14.59
C GLU A 5 -18.09 -3.84 -14.41
N LYS A 6 -17.90 -2.63 -13.86
CA LYS A 6 -16.57 -2.10 -13.56
C LYS A 6 -15.88 -2.97 -12.51
N LYS A 7 -14.59 -3.24 -12.68
CA LYS A 7 -13.74 -3.83 -11.64
C LYS A 7 -13.67 -2.89 -10.42
N VAL A 8 -13.56 -3.47 -9.24
CA VAL A 8 -13.53 -2.75 -7.96
C VAL A 8 -12.17 -2.94 -7.29
N ALA A 9 -11.56 -1.83 -6.88
CA ALA A 9 -10.33 -1.82 -6.08
C ALA A 9 -10.58 -1.14 -4.72
N LEU A 10 -10.10 -1.76 -3.65
CA LEU A 10 -10.03 -1.17 -2.32
C LEU A 10 -8.59 -0.75 -2.04
N VAL A 11 -8.36 0.55 -1.78
CA VAL A 11 -7.04 1.13 -1.54
C VAL A 11 -6.97 1.65 -0.11
N THR A 12 -6.12 1.06 0.73
CA THR A 12 -5.94 1.53 2.12
C THR A 12 -4.92 2.67 2.18
N GLY A 13 -5.11 3.63 3.12
CA GLY A 13 -4.26 4.81 3.22
C GLY A 13 -4.28 5.67 1.95
N SER A 14 -5.46 5.84 1.37
CA SER A 14 -5.65 6.49 0.06
C SER A 14 -6.01 7.97 0.13
N SER A 15 -6.10 8.58 1.30
CA SER A 15 -6.39 10.01 1.45
C SER A 15 -5.28 10.93 0.96
N SER A 16 -4.05 10.42 0.82
CA SER A 16 -2.89 11.20 0.37
C SER A 16 -1.79 10.36 -0.29
N GLY A 17 -0.76 11.02 -0.81
CA GLY A 17 0.49 10.39 -1.27
C GLY A 17 0.30 9.27 -2.29
N ILE A 18 1.00 8.15 -2.09
CA ILE A 18 1.00 7.00 -3.00
C ILE A 18 -0.41 6.42 -3.15
N GLY A 19 -1.15 6.27 -2.05
CA GLY A 19 -2.50 5.70 -2.09
C GLY A 19 -3.48 6.54 -2.92
N ALA A 20 -3.41 7.86 -2.81
CA ALA A 20 -4.24 8.76 -3.62
C ALA A 20 -3.88 8.70 -5.11
N ALA A 21 -2.59 8.63 -5.44
CA ALA A 21 -2.13 8.48 -6.83
C ALA A 21 -2.59 7.14 -7.44
N ILE A 22 -2.49 6.04 -6.68
CA ILE A 22 -3.02 4.73 -7.11
C ILE A 22 -4.53 4.81 -7.36
N ALA A 23 -5.27 5.44 -6.45
CA ALA A 23 -6.72 5.58 -6.56
C ALA A 23 -7.13 6.37 -7.82
N ARG A 24 -6.46 7.50 -8.09
CA ARG A 24 -6.70 8.30 -9.31
C ARG A 24 -6.42 7.49 -10.57
N MET A 25 -5.26 6.86 -10.65
CA MET A 25 -4.87 6.10 -11.82
C MET A 25 -5.79 4.91 -12.10
N LEU A 26 -6.25 4.20 -11.06
CA LEU A 26 -7.25 3.14 -11.19
C LEU A 26 -8.58 3.69 -11.70
N HIS A 27 -9.03 4.82 -11.16
CA HIS A 27 -10.25 5.47 -11.60
C HIS A 27 -10.19 5.90 -13.07
N GLU A 28 -9.08 6.50 -13.52
CA GLU A 28 -8.82 6.85 -14.92
C GLU A 28 -8.87 5.63 -15.85
N GLN A 29 -8.47 4.47 -15.36
CA GLN A 29 -8.58 3.19 -16.10
C GLN A 29 -9.97 2.53 -16.00
N GLY A 30 -10.95 3.23 -15.47
CA GLY A 30 -12.33 2.79 -15.42
C GLY A 30 -12.69 1.90 -14.23
N TRP A 31 -11.81 1.72 -13.25
CA TRP A 31 -12.13 1.01 -12.02
C TRP A 31 -13.07 1.84 -11.14
N ARG A 32 -13.91 1.17 -10.38
CA ARG A 32 -14.57 1.76 -9.21
C ARG A 32 -13.65 1.61 -8.02
N VAL A 33 -13.34 2.72 -7.31
CA VAL A 33 -12.37 2.70 -6.22
C VAL A 33 -13.08 2.91 -4.89
N VAL A 34 -12.78 2.05 -3.92
CA VAL A 34 -13.12 2.27 -2.51
C VAL A 34 -11.87 2.79 -1.82
N LEU A 35 -12.00 3.95 -1.22
CA LEU A 35 -10.95 4.66 -0.52
C LEU A 35 -11.04 4.37 0.97
N ASN A 36 -9.90 4.22 1.62
CA ASN A 36 -9.82 4.10 3.08
C ASN A 36 -8.72 4.99 3.64
N GLY A 37 -8.98 5.59 4.77
CA GLY A 37 -8.04 6.25 5.66
C GLY A 37 -8.46 6.02 7.10
N TYR A 38 -7.71 6.55 8.05
CA TYR A 38 -8.03 6.52 9.45
C TYR A 38 -7.83 7.90 10.08
N ARG A 39 -8.91 8.47 10.65
CA ARG A 39 -8.95 9.83 11.21
C ARG A 39 -8.58 10.93 10.20
N ASP A 40 -8.91 10.71 8.93
CA ASP A 40 -8.60 11.61 7.81
C ASP A 40 -9.79 11.72 6.84
N ALA A 41 -11.00 11.85 7.43
CA ALA A 41 -12.26 11.79 6.69
C ALA A 41 -12.41 12.93 5.69
N ASP A 42 -11.94 14.14 6.01
CA ASP A 42 -12.07 15.31 5.13
C ASP A 42 -11.32 15.10 3.81
N ALA A 43 -10.03 14.71 3.89
CA ALA A 43 -9.22 14.44 2.72
C ALA A 43 -9.74 13.23 1.93
N GLY A 44 -10.16 12.17 2.63
CA GLY A 44 -10.73 10.98 2.01
C GLY A 44 -12.04 11.26 1.26
N ASN A 45 -12.96 12.02 1.86
CA ASN A 45 -14.21 12.41 1.22
C ASN A 45 -14.00 13.39 0.06
N ALA A 46 -13.05 14.32 0.18
CA ALA A 46 -12.67 15.20 -0.94
C ALA A 46 -12.19 14.41 -2.15
N LEU A 47 -11.32 13.41 -1.94
CA LEU A 47 -10.87 12.52 -3.02
C LEU A 47 -12.02 11.67 -3.57
N ALA A 48 -12.92 11.16 -2.75
CA ALA A 48 -14.09 10.40 -3.20
C ALA A 48 -15.01 11.26 -4.10
N ALA A 49 -15.19 12.53 -3.76
CA ALA A 49 -15.95 13.47 -4.58
C ALA A 49 -15.29 13.77 -5.94
N GLU A 50 -13.95 13.86 -5.96
CA GLU A 50 -13.16 13.99 -7.20
C GLU A 50 -13.33 12.76 -8.10
N LEU A 51 -13.27 11.55 -7.53
CA LEU A 51 -13.34 10.28 -8.25
C LEU A 51 -14.79 9.77 -8.34
N ARG A 52 -15.54 10.25 -9.30
CA ARG A 52 -16.98 9.96 -9.42
C ARG A 52 -17.33 8.47 -9.32
N GLY A 53 -18.20 8.13 -8.39
CA GLY A 53 -18.63 6.75 -8.12
C GLY A 53 -17.73 5.99 -7.15
N SER A 54 -16.68 6.63 -6.63
CA SER A 54 -15.88 6.14 -5.50
C SER A 54 -16.57 6.46 -4.17
N LEU A 55 -16.18 5.74 -3.13
CA LEU A 55 -16.62 6.01 -1.75
C LEU A 55 -15.42 5.97 -0.81
N TYR A 56 -15.49 6.72 0.27
CA TYR A 56 -14.52 6.69 1.36
C TYR A 56 -15.12 6.00 2.59
N ILE A 57 -14.33 5.13 3.23
CA ILE A 57 -14.68 4.44 4.47
C ILE A 57 -13.54 4.63 5.48
N ASP A 58 -13.85 5.28 6.61
CA ASP A 58 -12.91 5.41 7.72
C ASP A 58 -12.78 4.07 8.47
N ALA A 59 -11.58 3.54 8.58
CA ALA A 59 -11.31 2.29 9.29
C ALA A 59 -9.84 2.16 9.68
N ASP A 60 -9.58 1.65 10.88
CA ASP A 60 -8.24 1.31 11.36
C ASP A 60 -7.86 -0.12 10.93
N VAL A 61 -7.01 -0.24 9.92
CA VAL A 61 -6.58 -1.54 9.38
C VAL A 61 -5.81 -2.40 10.39
N SER A 62 -5.24 -1.80 11.44
CA SER A 62 -4.55 -2.53 12.51
C SER A 62 -5.48 -3.41 13.35
N ARG A 63 -6.79 -3.12 13.31
CA ARG A 63 -7.85 -3.82 14.03
C ARG A 63 -8.64 -4.72 13.09
N TYR A 64 -8.66 -6.02 13.35
CA TYR A 64 -9.34 -6.96 12.44
C TYR A 64 -10.85 -6.68 12.30
N ALA A 65 -11.51 -6.27 13.37
CA ALA A 65 -12.94 -5.92 13.30
C ALA A 65 -13.21 -4.77 12.31
N ASP A 66 -12.36 -3.73 12.33
CA ASP A 66 -12.47 -2.60 11.41
C ASP A 66 -12.11 -2.99 9.97
N ALA A 67 -11.06 -3.81 9.78
CA ALA A 67 -10.70 -4.34 8.47
C ALA A 67 -11.81 -5.21 7.86
N SER A 68 -12.48 -6.03 8.67
CA SER A 68 -13.63 -6.84 8.24
C SER A 68 -14.81 -5.96 7.86
N ARG A 69 -15.17 -4.98 8.70
CA ARG A 69 -16.22 -4.01 8.41
C ARG A 69 -15.94 -3.23 7.12
N LEU A 70 -14.72 -2.74 6.95
CA LEU A 70 -14.30 -2.01 5.74
C LEU A 70 -14.54 -2.84 4.47
N VAL A 71 -14.13 -4.11 4.47
CA VAL A 71 -14.32 -4.99 3.31
C VAL A 71 -15.81 -5.28 3.06
N GLU A 72 -16.59 -5.57 4.10
CA GLU A 72 -18.01 -5.87 3.95
C GLU A 72 -18.79 -4.63 3.45
N GLU A 73 -18.54 -3.44 3.98
CA GLU A 73 -19.13 -2.20 3.49
C GLU A 73 -18.75 -1.89 2.05
N ALA A 74 -17.45 -2.11 1.68
CA ALA A 74 -16.98 -1.96 0.32
C ALA A 74 -17.73 -2.86 -0.65
N VAL A 75 -17.87 -4.14 -0.30
CA VAL A 75 -18.56 -5.13 -1.14
C VAL A 75 -20.08 -4.88 -1.16
N ALA A 76 -20.70 -4.52 -0.03
CA ALA A 76 -22.12 -4.17 0.00
C ALA A 76 -22.45 -3.00 -0.94
N ALA A 77 -21.57 -1.98 -1.00
CA ALA A 77 -21.75 -0.84 -1.87
C ALA A 77 -21.46 -1.09 -3.35
N THR A 78 -20.57 -2.05 -3.67
CA THR A 78 -20.04 -2.23 -5.02
C THR A 78 -20.41 -3.55 -5.70
N GLY A 79 -20.86 -4.54 -4.93
CA GLY A 79 -21.24 -5.88 -5.39
C GLY A 79 -20.06 -6.85 -5.56
N ARG A 80 -18.81 -6.37 -5.59
CA ARG A 80 -17.62 -7.20 -5.86
C ARG A 80 -16.34 -6.57 -5.31
N LEU A 81 -15.26 -7.34 -5.28
CA LEU A 81 -13.91 -6.86 -5.03
C LEU A 81 -12.92 -7.61 -5.93
N ASP A 82 -12.16 -6.88 -6.76
CA ASP A 82 -11.21 -7.43 -7.72
C ASP A 82 -9.75 -7.18 -7.32
N ALA A 83 -9.50 -6.09 -6.60
CA ALA A 83 -8.15 -5.77 -6.14
C ALA A 83 -8.18 -5.18 -4.72
N LEU A 84 -7.21 -5.59 -3.90
CA LEU A 84 -6.89 -4.98 -2.61
C LEU A 84 -5.49 -4.40 -2.69
N ILE A 85 -5.37 -3.09 -2.44
CA ILE A 85 -4.09 -2.40 -2.37
C ILE A 85 -3.82 -2.05 -0.91
N ASN A 86 -2.95 -2.81 -0.27
CA ASN A 86 -2.48 -2.55 1.09
C ASN A 86 -1.38 -1.48 1.05
N ASN A 87 -1.78 -0.22 1.16
CA ASN A 87 -0.88 0.92 1.10
C ASN A 87 -0.79 1.68 2.44
N ALA A 88 -1.78 1.57 3.33
CA ALA A 88 -1.73 2.20 4.64
C ALA A 88 -0.41 1.89 5.38
N GLY A 89 0.19 2.92 5.95
CA GLY A 89 1.44 2.77 6.69
C GLY A 89 1.81 4.03 7.45
N VAL A 90 2.60 3.84 8.49
CA VAL A 90 3.12 4.89 9.36
C VAL A 90 4.63 4.80 9.45
N ALA A 91 5.27 5.97 9.62
CA ALA A 91 6.70 6.09 9.82
C ALA A 91 7.01 7.27 10.75
N ARG A 92 8.07 7.14 11.53
CA ARG A 92 8.72 8.22 12.28
C ARG A 92 10.22 8.11 12.04
N ARG A 93 10.88 9.22 11.82
CA ARG A 93 12.34 9.22 11.63
C ARG A 93 13.03 9.13 12.98
N ILE A 94 13.73 8.02 13.18
CA ILE A 94 14.60 7.77 14.32
C ILE A 94 15.91 7.19 13.77
N PRO A 95 17.08 7.82 14.02
CA PRO A 95 18.36 7.29 13.58
C PRO A 95 18.58 5.86 14.09
N HIS A 96 19.07 4.96 13.25
CA HIS A 96 19.19 3.54 13.62
C HIS A 96 20.16 3.28 14.77
N HIS A 97 21.09 4.19 15.07
CA HIS A 97 22.01 4.08 16.20
C HIS A 97 21.38 4.51 17.54
N ASP A 98 20.23 5.20 17.52
CA ASP A 98 19.52 5.68 18.69
C ASP A 98 18.43 4.66 19.07
N LEU A 99 18.86 3.58 19.75
CA LEU A 99 17.96 2.51 20.14
C LEU A 99 17.01 2.94 21.25
N ASP A 100 17.44 3.83 22.14
CA ASP A 100 16.65 4.29 23.28
C ASP A 100 15.48 5.22 22.87
N ALA A 101 15.56 5.84 21.68
CA ALA A 101 14.47 6.65 21.13
C ALA A 101 13.28 5.82 20.58
N VAL A 102 13.39 4.51 20.57
CA VAL A 102 12.33 3.59 20.16
C VAL A 102 11.68 2.99 21.40
N ASP A 103 10.54 3.53 21.80
CA ASP A 103 9.71 2.97 22.85
C ASP A 103 8.82 1.81 22.35
N ASP A 104 8.32 0.99 23.28
CA ASP A 104 7.46 -0.15 22.98
C ASP A 104 6.15 0.28 22.27
N GLU A 105 5.58 1.42 22.67
CA GLU A 105 4.34 1.95 22.08
C GLU A 105 4.53 2.24 20.58
N PHE A 106 5.62 2.90 20.22
CA PHE A 106 5.93 3.18 18.81
C PHE A 106 6.24 1.90 18.03
N TRP A 107 7.00 0.96 18.65
CA TRP A 107 7.27 -0.34 18.05
C TRP A 107 5.97 -1.07 17.72
N ASP A 108 5.11 -1.24 18.70
CA ASP A 108 3.84 -1.96 18.56
C ASP A 108 2.90 -1.27 17.58
N PHE A 109 2.85 0.06 17.59
CA PHE A 109 2.04 0.83 16.65
C PHE A 109 2.49 0.61 15.20
N VAL A 110 3.80 0.68 14.92
CA VAL A 110 4.33 0.45 13.58
C VAL A 110 4.05 -0.97 13.11
N MET A 111 4.28 -1.96 13.96
CA MET A 111 4.01 -3.37 13.63
C MET A 111 2.50 -3.62 13.42
N ALA A 112 1.65 -3.02 14.23
CA ALA A 112 0.21 -3.16 14.12
C ALA A 112 -0.33 -2.59 12.79
N VAL A 113 0.11 -1.39 12.40
CA VAL A 113 -0.37 -0.77 11.17
C VAL A 113 0.31 -1.37 9.94
N ASN A 114 1.65 -1.39 9.91
CA ASN A 114 2.39 -1.69 8.70
C ASN A 114 2.42 -3.18 8.34
N LEU A 115 2.39 -4.08 9.32
CA LEU A 115 2.50 -5.53 9.09
C LEU A 115 1.18 -6.26 9.37
N LYS A 116 0.60 -6.05 10.55
CA LYS A 116 -0.67 -6.71 10.92
C LYS A 116 -1.85 -6.18 10.08
N GLY A 117 -1.83 -4.89 9.70
CA GLY A 117 -2.84 -4.28 8.84
C GLY A 117 -3.02 -5.01 7.51
N PRO A 118 -1.97 -5.17 6.68
CA PRO A 118 -2.02 -5.96 5.44
C PRO A 118 -2.50 -7.42 5.65
N TRP A 119 -2.10 -8.05 6.74
CA TRP A 119 -2.60 -9.37 7.11
C TRP A 119 -4.10 -9.35 7.40
N ASN A 120 -4.59 -8.41 8.21
CA ASN A 120 -6.00 -8.27 8.55
C ASN A 120 -6.85 -8.06 7.28
N MET A 121 -6.41 -7.15 6.41
CA MET A 121 -7.09 -6.84 5.15
C MET A 121 -7.12 -8.05 4.21
N ALA A 122 -6.00 -8.75 4.04
CA ALA A 122 -5.95 -9.97 3.22
C ALA A 122 -6.89 -11.05 3.77
N LYS A 123 -6.90 -11.25 5.09
CA LYS A 123 -7.79 -12.21 5.78
C LYS A 123 -9.26 -11.86 5.58
N ALA A 124 -9.64 -10.58 5.67
CA ALA A 124 -11.00 -10.13 5.47
C ALA A 124 -11.43 -10.25 4.00
N ALA A 125 -10.58 -9.82 3.06
CA ALA A 125 -10.92 -9.73 1.65
C ALA A 125 -10.87 -11.05 0.87
N ARG A 126 -10.19 -12.09 1.39
CA ARG A 126 -9.87 -13.32 0.64
C ARG A 126 -11.07 -13.99 -0.02
N GLY A 127 -12.22 -14.05 0.67
CA GLY A 127 -13.42 -14.71 0.15
C GLY A 127 -14.03 -13.98 -1.05
N HIS A 128 -13.97 -12.66 -1.04
CA HIS A 128 -14.48 -11.83 -2.13
C HIS A 128 -13.50 -11.80 -3.30
N LEU A 129 -12.19 -11.68 -3.02
CA LEU A 129 -11.14 -11.73 -4.05
C LEU A 129 -11.11 -13.09 -4.77
N ALA A 130 -11.28 -14.19 -4.07
CA ALA A 130 -11.32 -15.52 -4.68
C ALA A 130 -12.47 -15.65 -5.69
N LYS A 131 -13.67 -15.12 -5.39
CA LYS A 131 -14.82 -15.13 -6.30
C LYS A 131 -14.56 -14.38 -7.61
N SER A 132 -13.74 -13.32 -7.58
CA SER A 132 -13.40 -12.51 -8.75
C SER A 132 -12.10 -12.94 -9.44
N ARG A 133 -11.39 -13.96 -8.91
CA ARG A 133 -10.00 -14.28 -9.27
C ARG A 133 -9.11 -13.03 -9.16
N GLY A 134 -9.27 -12.32 -8.06
CA GLY A 134 -8.70 -11.03 -7.81
C GLY A 134 -7.24 -11.07 -7.38
N GLN A 135 -6.77 -9.95 -6.85
CA GLN A 135 -5.36 -9.82 -6.48
C GLN A 135 -5.12 -8.86 -5.34
N ILE A 136 -3.98 -9.03 -4.68
CA ILE A 136 -3.49 -8.16 -3.62
C ILE A 136 -2.16 -7.55 -4.07
N VAL A 137 -2.01 -6.23 -3.89
CA VAL A 137 -0.72 -5.56 -4.01
C VAL A 137 -0.38 -4.90 -2.68
N ASN A 138 0.75 -5.28 -2.11
CA ASN A 138 1.23 -4.71 -0.85
C ASN A 138 2.29 -3.63 -1.11
N THR A 139 2.20 -2.51 -0.39
CA THR A 139 3.21 -1.46 -0.41
C THR A 139 4.26 -1.75 0.67
N GLY A 140 5.36 -2.35 0.25
CA GLY A 140 6.57 -2.53 1.06
C GLY A 140 7.42 -1.27 1.14
N SER A 141 8.74 -1.44 1.08
CA SER A 141 9.76 -0.40 0.93
C SER A 141 11.09 -1.07 0.63
N ILE A 142 12.04 -0.38 0.00
CA ILE A 142 13.45 -0.83 -0.07
C ILE A 142 14.06 -0.96 1.33
N ALA A 143 13.57 -0.24 2.33
CA ALA A 143 13.94 -0.42 3.74
C ALA A 143 13.69 -1.85 4.27
N GLY A 144 12.84 -2.62 3.61
CA GLY A 144 12.63 -4.04 3.93
C GLY A 144 13.65 -5.00 3.32
N THR A 145 14.53 -4.53 2.44
CA THR A 145 15.56 -5.33 1.75
C THR A 145 16.98 -4.81 1.96
N THR A 146 17.11 -3.61 2.50
CA THR A 146 18.39 -2.94 2.76
C THR A 146 18.47 -2.52 4.23
N ALA A 147 19.66 -2.16 4.71
CA ALA A 147 19.88 -1.69 6.08
C ALA A 147 19.64 -0.18 6.26
N VAL A 148 18.67 0.37 5.52
CA VAL A 148 18.26 1.78 5.58
C VAL A 148 16.79 1.89 5.99
N GLY A 149 16.30 3.10 6.23
CA GLY A 149 14.90 3.35 6.53
C GLY A 149 14.69 4.48 7.53
N SER A 150 13.44 4.82 7.79
CA SER A 150 13.09 5.89 8.73
C SER A 150 13.34 5.53 10.19
N SER A 151 13.25 4.25 10.52
CA SER A 151 13.53 3.68 11.85
C SER A 151 13.66 2.17 11.74
N ILE A 152 14.26 1.52 12.75
CA ILE A 152 14.38 0.05 12.79
C ILE A 152 13.00 -0.63 12.78
N PRO A 153 12.00 -0.25 13.63
CA PRO A 153 10.67 -0.87 13.57
C PRO A 153 10.01 -0.75 12.18
N TYR A 154 10.17 0.40 11.52
CA TYR A 154 9.66 0.58 10.16
C TYR A 154 10.29 -0.42 9.19
N SER A 155 11.63 -0.51 9.17
CA SER A 155 12.36 -1.40 8.27
C SER A 155 12.01 -2.87 8.50
N VAL A 156 11.91 -3.30 9.76
CA VAL A 156 11.46 -4.65 10.16
C VAL A 156 10.03 -4.91 9.69
N SER A 157 9.11 -3.96 9.90
CA SER A 157 7.72 -4.11 9.45
C SER A 157 7.63 -4.26 7.92
N LYS A 158 8.44 -3.50 7.17
CA LYS A 158 8.46 -3.57 5.70
C LYS A 158 9.10 -4.86 5.19
N ALA A 159 10.16 -5.36 5.84
CA ALA A 159 10.70 -6.70 5.56
C ALA A 159 9.63 -7.80 5.79
N GLY A 160 8.88 -7.68 6.88
CA GLY A 160 7.76 -8.56 7.19
C GLY A 160 6.68 -8.55 6.09
N VAL A 161 6.31 -7.38 5.57
CA VAL A 161 5.34 -7.25 4.47
C VAL A 161 5.83 -7.93 3.19
N LEU A 162 7.11 -7.77 2.85
CA LEU A 162 7.67 -8.41 1.65
C LEU A 162 7.66 -9.93 1.77
N HIS A 163 7.94 -10.46 2.97
CA HIS A 163 7.86 -11.90 3.20
C HIS A 163 6.40 -12.39 3.26
N LEU A 164 5.52 -11.65 3.93
CA LEU A 164 4.07 -11.92 3.97
C LEU A 164 3.48 -12.02 2.55
N THR A 165 3.92 -11.18 1.62
CA THR A 165 3.51 -11.23 0.21
C THR A 165 3.77 -12.61 -0.40
N ARG A 166 4.96 -13.17 -0.21
CA ARG A 166 5.33 -14.49 -0.73
C ARG A 166 4.51 -15.62 -0.09
N LEU A 167 4.31 -15.53 1.23
CA LEU A 167 3.51 -16.52 1.97
C LEU A 167 2.05 -16.51 1.50
N LEU A 168 1.45 -15.31 1.34
CA LEU A 168 0.09 -15.16 0.85
C LEU A 168 -0.05 -15.59 -0.61
N ALA A 169 0.92 -15.28 -1.47
CA ALA A 169 0.92 -15.73 -2.87
C ALA A 169 0.86 -17.26 -2.97
N LYS A 170 1.64 -17.96 -2.12
CA LYS A 170 1.62 -19.44 -2.05
C LYS A 170 0.31 -19.97 -1.45
N ALA A 171 -0.21 -19.33 -0.41
CA ALA A 171 -1.36 -19.83 0.34
C ALA A 171 -2.71 -19.56 -0.36
N LEU A 172 -2.81 -18.49 -1.16
CA LEU A 172 -4.06 -18.06 -1.78
C LEU A 172 -4.15 -18.35 -3.28
N GLY A 173 -3.07 -18.83 -3.89
CA GLY A 173 -3.10 -19.33 -5.27
C GLY A 173 -3.81 -20.66 -5.38
N PRO A 174 -4.44 -20.94 -6.54
CA PRO A 174 -4.45 -20.15 -7.78
C PRO A 174 -5.52 -19.06 -7.85
N GLU A 175 -6.38 -18.93 -6.83
CA GLU A 175 -7.55 -18.05 -6.88
C GLU A 175 -7.18 -16.57 -6.77
N ILE A 176 -6.11 -16.24 -5.99
CA ILE A 176 -5.69 -14.87 -5.72
C ILE A 176 -4.19 -14.73 -5.95
N ARG A 177 -3.80 -13.77 -6.78
CA ARG A 177 -2.40 -13.39 -6.93
C ARG A 177 -2.02 -12.33 -5.88
N VAL A 178 -0.80 -12.41 -5.36
CA VAL A 178 -0.32 -11.46 -4.34
C VAL A 178 1.08 -11.00 -4.70
N ASN A 179 1.26 -9.69 -4.88
CA ASN A 179 2.54 -9.07 -5.24
C ASN A 179 2.83 -7.87 -4.32
N ALA A 180 4.03 -7.34 -4.41
CA ALA A 180 4.41 -6.13 -3.67
C ALA A 180 5.19 -5.16 -4.55
N VAL A 181 5.06 -3.88 -4.24
CA VAL A 181 6.00 -2.84 -4.65
C VAL A 181 6.89 -2.46 -3.46
N ALA A 182 8.15 -2.12 -3.72
CA ALA A 182 9.09 -1.64 -2.72
C ALA A 182 9.58 -0.24 -3.12
N PRO A 183 8.84 0.82 -2.74
CA PRO A 183 9.24 2.19 -3.01
C PRO A 183 10.55 2.56 -2.30
N GLY A 184 11.37 3.39 -2.97
CA GLY A 184 12.46 4.14 -2.36
C GLY A 184 11.96 5.44 -1.71
N TYR A 185 12.71 6.53 -1.92
CA TYR A 185 12.25 7.86 -1.51
C TYR A 185 11.21 8.37 -2.52
N ILE A 186 9.99 8.59 -2.03
CA ILE A 186 8.88 9.15 -2.80
C ILE A 186 8.42 10.45 -2.13
N GLU A 187 8.28 11.53 -2.88
CA GLU A 187 7.76 12.81 -2.38
C GLU A 187 6.29 12.68 -1.98
N THR A 188 6.04 12.67 -0.69
CA THR A 188 4.71 12.56 -0.08
C THR A 188 4.64 13.41 1.19
N PRO A 189 3.46 13.64 1.77
CA PRO A 189 3.35 14.25 3.09
C PRO A 189 4.19 13.53 4.16
N LEU A 190 4.35 12.21 4.07
CA LEU A 190 5.13 11.40 5.01
C LEU A 190 6.64 11.71 4.98
N THR A 191 7.17 12.12 3.83
CA THR A 191 8.62 12.32 3.61
C THR A 191 9.02 13.79 3.47
N ARG A 192 8.05 14.71 3.61
CA ARG A 192 8.25 16.15 3.35
C ARG A 192 9.44 16.75 4.09
N ASP A 193 9.64 16.36 5.35
CA ASP A 193 10.65 16.97 6.23
C ASP A 193 12.00 16.24 6.20
N TRP A 194 12.24 15.34 5.21
CA TRP A 194 13.46 14.54 5.14
C TRP A 194 14.49 15.13 4.17
N GLN A 195 14.85 16.42 4.37
CA GLN A 195 15.67 17.22 3.46
C GLN A 195 17.01 16.56 3.12
N ALA A 196 17.78 16.10 4.12
CA ALA A 196 19.08 15.48 3.87
C ALA A 196 19.00 14.20 3.02
N LEU A 197 17.92 13.42 3.17
CA LEU A 197 17.70 12.24 2.35
C LEU A 197 17.29 12.62 0.92
N ARG A 198 16.50 13.67 0.77
CA ARG A 198 16.12 14.25 -0.52
C ARG A 198 17.36 14.59 -1.34
N GLU A 199 18.26 15.41 -0.79
CA GLU A 199 19.51 15.81 -1.44
C GLU A 199 20.40 14.60 -1.80
N HIS A 200 20.47 13.62 -0.90
CA HIS A 200 21.23 12.40 -1.15
C HIS A 200 20.67 11.62 -2.36
N VAL A 201 19.35 11.47 -2.45
CA VAL A 201 18.70 10.77 -3.57
C VAL A 201 18.91 11.51 -4.89
N GLU A 202 18.70 12.83 -4.93
CA GLU A 202 18.91 13.64 -6.14
C GLU A 202 20.35 13.56 -6.65
N THR A 203 21.33 13.41 -5.73
CA THR A 203 22.75 13.40 -6.06
C THR A 203 23.27 12.01 -6.40
N HIS A 204 22.77 10.94 -5.74
CA HIS A 204 23.42 9.62 -5.80
C HIS A 204 22.57 8.55 -6.49
N ALA A 205 21.22 8.61 -6.40
CA ALA A 205 20.39 7.61 -7.05
C ALA A 205 20.68 7.55 -8.56
N PRO A 206 20.76 6.38 -9.19
CA PRO A 206 20.98 6.27 -10.64
C PRO A 206 20.02 7.10 -11.50
N ALA A 207 18.75 7.20 -11.09
CA ALA A 207 17.76 8.01 -11.80
C ALA A 207 17.94 9.52 -11.63
N ARG A 208 18.79 9.99 -10.68
CA ARG A 208 19.11 11.42 -10.42
C ARG A 208 17.87 12.31 -10.22
N ARG A 209 16.80 11.74 -9.71
CA ARG A 209 15.58 12.45 -9.34
C ARG A 209 14.87 11.75 -8.19
N LEU A 210 14.03 12.49 -7.52
CA LEU A 210 13.10 11.92 -6.53
C LEU A 210 12.02 11.10 -7.23
N GLY A 211 11.53 10.09 -6.55
CA GLY A 211 10.31 9.41 -6.94
C GLY A 211 9.09 10.26 -6.61
N VAL A 212 8.07 10.19 -7.45
CA VAL A 212 6.75 10.78 -7.20
C VAL A 212 5.70 9.68 -7.02
N PRO A 213 4.56 9.96 -6.35
CA PRO A 213 3.52 8.96 -6.13
C PRO A 213 3.09 8.21 -7.39
N ASP A 214 3.06 8.88 -8.54
CA ASP A 214 2.70 8.30 -9.83
C ASP A 214 3.70 7.25 -10.33
N ASP A 215 4.98 7.34 -9.96
CA ASP A 215 5.95 6.30 -10.30
C ASP A 215 5.56 4.95 -9.67
N VAL A 216 5.09 4.99 -8.42
CA VAL A 216 4.61 3.80 -7.71
C VAL A 216 3.24 3.34 -8.25
N ALA A 217 2.33 4.29 -8.50
CA ALA A 217 0.99 3.99 -9.02
C ALA A 217 1.04 3.25 -10.36
N ARG A 218 1.93 3.67 -11.29
CA ARG A 218 2.11 2.97 -12.57
C ARG A 218 2.52 1.51 -12.40
N VAL A 219 3.41 1.22 -11.45
CA VAL A 219 3.85 -0.16 -11.22
C VAL A 219 2.74 -0.99 -10.57
N VAL A 220 2.02 -0.43 -9.59
CA VAL A 220 0.87 -1.12 -8.96
C VAL A 220 -0.18 -1.46 -10.01
N VAL A 221 -0.58 -0.50 -10.83
CA VAL A 221 -1.59 -0.71 -11.88
C VAL A 221 -1.09 -1.67 -12.95
N GLY A 222 0.20 -1.60 -13.31
CA GLY A 222 0.84 -2.57 -14.20
C GLY A 222 0.77 -4.00 -13.65
N LEU A 223 1.07 -4.23 -12.38
CA LEU A 223 0.96 -5.55 -11.74
C LEU A 223 -0.47 -6.10 -11.79
N LEU A 224 -1.49 -5.23 -11.71
CA LEU A 224 -2.88 -5.66 -11.82
C LEU A 224 -3.26 -6.21 -13.21
N SER A 225 -2.49 -5.95 -14.24
CA SER A 225 -2.69 -6.48 -15.60
C SER A 225 -1.89 -7.75 -15.91
N MET A 226 -0.97 -8.17 -15.02
CA MET A 226 -0.04 -9.28 -15.26
C MET A 226 -0.61 -10.59 -14.71
N ASP A 227 -1.16 -11.44 -15.55
CA ASP A 227 -1.86 -12.66 -15.10
C ASP A 227 -0.96 -13.79 -14.62
N TYR A 228 0.30 -13.83 -15.04
CA TYR A 228 1.27 -14.87 -14.68
C TYR A 228 2.33 -14.43 -13.69
N VAL A 229 2.02 -13.33 -12.92
CA VAL A 229 2.93 -12.74 -11.92
C VAL A 229 2.31 -12.84 -10.54
N THR A 230 2.95 -13.58 -9.63
CA THR A 230 2.56 -13.69 -8.22
C THR A 230 3.79 -13.94 -7.34
N GLY A 231 3.80 -13.43 -6.12
CA GLY A 231 4.90 -13.58 -5.15
C GLY A 231 6.10 -12.68 -5.39
N VAL A 232 6.02 -11.74 -6.35
CA VAL A 232 7.14 -10.84 -6.67
C VAL A 232 7.14 -9.58 -5.80
N VAL A 233 8.33 -9.02 -5.65
CA VAL A 233 8.56 -7.69 -5.08
C VAL A 233 9.25 -6.84 -6.15
N VAL A 234 8.63 -5.74 -6.53
CA VAL A 234 9.16 -4.82 -7.55
C VAL A 234 9.70 -3.57 -6.87
N PRO A 235 11.03 -3.32 -6.86
CA PRO A 235 11.60 -2.05 -6.42
C PRO A 235 11.13 -0.89 -7.31
N VAL A 236 10.75 0.23 -6.68
CA VAL A 236 10.37 1.47 -7.37
C VAL A 236 11.14 2.62 -6.71
N ASP A 237 12.41 2.70 -6.97
CA ASP A 237 13.36 3.46 -6.15
C ASP A 237 14.40 4.27 -6.94
N GLY A 238 14.29 4.30 -8.27
CA GLY A 238 15.26 4.99 -9.11
C GLY A 238 16.68 4.40 -9.03
N GLY A 239 16.82 3.15 -8.57
CA GLY A 239 18.10 2.48 -8.38
C GLY A 239 18.77 2.78 -7.02
N LEU A 240 18.08 3.44 -6.09
CA LEU A 240 18.62 3.82 -4.78
C LEU A 240 19.12 2.60 -3.97
N SER A 241 18.49 1.44 -4.12
CA SER A 241 18.88 0.20 -3.43
C SER A 241 20.14 -0.48 -4.01
N LEU A 242 20.73 0.07 -5.08
CA LEU A 242 21.96 -0.43 -5.67
C LEU A 242 23.21 0.26 -5.09
N LEU A 243 23.03 1.27 -4.24
CA LEU A 243 24.09 2.00 -3.53
C LEU A 243 24.42 1.30 -2.19
#